data_18361449fe4f57646643c2ddae7388c3
#
_entry.id   18361449fe4f57646643c2ddae7388c3
#
_cell.length_a   1.000
_cell.length_b   1.000
_cell.length_c   1.000
_cell.angle_alpha   90.00
_cell.angle_beta   90.00
_cell.angle_gamma   90.00
#
_symmetry.space_group_name_H-M   'P 1'
#
loop_
_entity.id
_entity.type
_entity.pdbx_description
1 polymer ?
#
loop_
_entity_poly.entity_id
_entity_poly.type
_entity_poly.pdbx_seq_one_letter_code
_entity_poly.pdbx_strand_id
1 'polypeptide(L)'
;MFENLSSKIEKALHTLRGKGSITDINVAETVKEVRKALLDADVSYPIAKEFTDKVKAEALGRNVITSIEPGQLMVKIVHEELTKLMGSESVDINVKGQPAVVLIAGLQGSGKTTFSAKLANLLKTKRGRQVMLVAGDVYRPAAISQLQTLGGQIGVPVYTEEGSKNPVEIAKHAIAEAKGKGVNVVIVDTAGRLAVDEEMMDEIAALKRELQPQETLFVVDAMTGQDAVNTAKAFNDRIDFDGVVLTKLDGDTRGGAALTIRYTVQKPIKFVGVGEKMDALDVFHPDRMANRILGMGDVVSLVERAEAQFDEQEARKLSKKLMQNEYNFEDFLGQVAQIKKMGSMKDLIGMIPGMDKLTKNVEISDDAFKPIEAMIGSMTPYERQHPGCLNGSRKQRIAAGSGRTIQELNRFLKQFEDTRKMMKMVSKNGGRMPMRRR
;
A
#
# COMPACT_ATOMS: atom_id res chain seq x y z
N MET A 1 -6.71 -4.15 -4.52
CA MET A 1 -6.73 -2.67 -4.73
C MET A 1 -7.11 -2.38 -6.17
N PHE A 2 -8.16 -1.61 -6.43
CA PHE A 2 -8.66 -1.22 -7.76
C PHE A 2 -9.04 -2.34 -8.75
N GLU A 3 -9.15 -3.59 -8.33
CA GLU A 3 -9.34 -4.75 -9.24
C GLU A 3 -10.57 -4.60 -10.15
N ASN A 4 -11.67 -4.10 -9.60
CA ASN A 4 -12.92 -3.89 -10.35
C ASN A 4 -12.76 -2.77 -11.39
N LEU A 5 -12.24 -1.60 -10.97
CA LEU A 5 -12.01 -0.46 -11.85
C LEU A 5 -10.99 -0.80 -12.95
N SER A 6 -9.86 -1.41 -12.56
CA SER A 6 -8.79 -1.82 -13.48
C SER A 6 -9.33 -2.76 -14.57
N SER A 7 -10.07 -3.81 -14.18
CA SER A 7 -10.61 -4.78 -15.15
C SER A 7 -11.60 -4.17 -16.15
N LYS A 8 -12.40 -3.18 -15.71
CA LYS A 8 -13.38 -2.50 -16.56
C LYS A 8 -12.72 -1.50 -17.52
N ILE A 9 -11.76 -0.70 -17.00
CA ILE A 9 -11.00 0.23 -17.85
C ILE A 9 -10.17 -0.54 -18.88
N GLU A 10 -9.50 -1.63 -18.48
CA GLU A 10 -8.76 -2.46 -19.41
C GLU A 10 -9.66 -3.01 -20.54
N LYS A 11 -10.84 -3.50 -20.20
CA LYS A 11 -11.84 -3.95 -21.21
C LYS A 11 -12.23 -2.82 -22.15
N ALA A 12 -12.51 -1.63 -21.62
CA ALA A 12 -12.86 -0.46 -22.42
C ALA A 12 -11.74 -0.08 -23.40
N LEU A 13 -10.50 -0.07 -22.95
CA LEU A 13 -9.34 0.25 -23.79
C LEU A 13 -8.99 -0.86 -24.78
N HIS A 14 -9.31 -2.12 -24.46
CA HIS A 14 -9.08 -3.27 -25.34
C HIS A 14 -9.92 -3.19 -26.61
N THR A 15 -11.08 -2.53 -26.60
CA THR A 15 -11.95 -2.37 -27.79
C THR A 15 -11.28 -1.58 -28.92
N LEU A 16 -10.25 -0.78 -28.60
CA LEU A 16 -9.44 -0.03 -29.57
C LEU A 16 -8.23 -0.81 -30.09
N ARG A 17 -7.84 -1.91 -29.44
CA ARG A 17 -6.73 -2.76 -29.93
C ARG A 17 -7.13 -3.43 -31.24
N GLY A 18 -6.31 -3.26 -32.26
CA GLY A 18 -6.57 -3.82 -33.59
C GLY A 18 -7.42 -2.94 -34.52
N LYS A 19 -7.88 -1.76 -34.08
CA LYS A 19 -8.49 -0.76 -34.97
C LYS A 19 -7.40 0.12 -35.55
N GLY A 20 -7.32 0.21 -36.87
CA GLY A 20 -6.21 0.87 -37.58
C GLY A 20 -6.18 2.40 -37.51
N SER A 21 -7.20 3.05 -36.91
CA SER A 21 -7.26 4.52 -36.79
C SER A 21 -8.10 4.98 -35.60
N ILE A 22 -7.75 6.12 -35.04
CA ILE A 22 -8.60 6.86 -34.08
C ILE A 22 -9.67 7.58 -34.89
N THR A 23 -10.93 7.23 -34.68
CA THR A 23 -12.09 7.91 -35.23
C THR A 23 -12.96 8.44 -34.12
N ASP A 24 -13.77 9.48 -34.41
CA ASP A 24 -14.72 10.04 -33.44
C ASP A 24 -15.64 8.97 -32.83
N ILE A 25 -16.07 7.99 -33.64
CA ILE A 25 -16.94 6.92 -33.20
C ILE A 25 -16.24 5.98 -32.22
N ASN A 26 -15.01 5.55 -32.55
CA ASN A 26 -14.25 4.63 -31.69
C ASN A 26 -13.87 5.28 -30.36
N VAL A 27 -13.49 6.56 -30.38
CA VAL A 27 -13.20 7.35 -29.17
C VAL A 27 -14.45 7.50 -28.33
N ALA A 28 -15.58 7.87 -28.93
CA ALA A 28 -16.85 8.05 -28.21
C ALA A 28 -17.31 6.76 -27.50
N GLU A 29 -17.21 5.60 -28.17
CA GLU A 29 -17.52 4.30 -27.57
C GLU A 29 -16.61 3.99 -26.37
N THR A 30 -15.29 4.13 -26.55
CA THR A 30 -14.31 3.86 -25.48
C THR A 30 -14.51 4.79 -24.30
N VAL A 31 -14.69 6.09 -24.55
CA VAL A 31 -14.92 7.09 -23.50
C VAL A 31 -16.21 6.82 -22.72
N LYS A 32 -17.27 6.34 -23.39
CA LYS A 32 -18.52 5.92 -22.75
C LYS A 32 -18.30 4.74 -21.79
N GLU A 33 -17.55 3.72 -22.22
CA GLU A 33 -17.23 2.57 -21.37
C GLU A 33 -16.30 2.96 -20.19
N VAL A 34 -15.32 3.84 -20.42
CA VAL A 34 -14.47 4.37 -19.33
C VAL A 34 -15.30 5.17 -18.32
N ARG A 35 -16.25 6.01 -18.78
CA ARG A 35 -17.19 6.73 -17.90
C ARG A 35 -18.02 5.77 -17.05
N LYS A 36 -18.55 4.71 -17.65
CA LYS A 36 -19.29 3.69 -16.94
C LYS A 36 -18.42 2.98 -15.90
N ALA A 37 -17.18 2.64 -16.24
CA ALA A 37 -16.23 2.03 -15.29
C ALA A 37 -15.96 2.93 -14.08
N LEU A 38 -15.81 4.25 -14.28
CA LEU A 38 -15.62 5.22 -13.20
C LEU A 38 -16.88 5.34 -12.31
N LEU A 39 -18.07 5.39 -12.91
CA LEU A 39 -19.33 5.44 -12.14
C LEU A 39 -19.53 4.17 -11.30
N ASP A 40 -19.25 3.01 -11.88
CA ASP A 40 -19.31 1.72 -11.19
C ASP A 40 -18.28 1.59 -10.06
N ALA A 41 -17.26 2.44 -10.08
CA ALA A 41 -16.24 2.57 -9.03
C ALA A 41 -16.57 3.66 -7.99
N ASP A 42 -17.80 4.15 -7.95
CA ASP A 42 -18.27 5.22 -7.06
C ASP A 42 -17.64 6.62 -7.30
N VAL A 43 -17.10 6.87 -8.51
CA VAL A 43 -16.72 8.23 -8.91
C VAL A 43 -17.99 9.01 -9.25
N SER A 44 -18.13 10.23 -8.75
CA SER A 44 -19.32 11.06 -9.01
C SER A 44 -19.47 11.38 -10.50
N TYR A 45 -20.72 11.47 -10.98
CA TYR A 45 -21.02 11.73 -12.39
C TYR A 45 -20.34 12.98 -12.96
N PRO A 46 -20.33 14.15 -12.27
CA PRO A 46 -19.66 15.34 -12.78
C PRO A 46 -18.17 15.12 -13.05
N ILE A 47 -17.49 14.44 -12.13
CA ILE A 47 -16.06 14.13 -12.24
C ILE A 47 -15.79 13.14 -13.38
N ALA A 48 -16.57 12.05 -13.42
CA ALA A 48 -16.45 11.04 -14.48
C ALA A 48 -16.73 11.65 -15.87
N LYS A 49 -17.70 12.58 -15.96
CA LYS A 49 -18.00 13.31 -17.21
C LYS A 49 -16.86 14.21 -17.60
N GLU A 50 -16.40 15.10 -16.72
CA GLU A 50 -15.31 16.04 -17.01
C GLU A 50 -14.03 15.30 -17.42
N PHE A 51 -13.66 14.25 -16.68
CA PHE A 51 -12.53 13.40 -17.02
C PHE A 51 -12.63 12.83 -18.43
N THR A 52 -13.78 12.24 -18.77
CA THR A 52 -13.96 11.59 -20.07
C THR A 52 -14.10 12.59 -21.20
N ASP A 53 -14.61 13.78 -20.94
CA ASP A 53 -14.67 14.85 -21.94
C ASP A 53 -13.25 15.38 -22.25
N LYS A 54 -12.37 15.49 -21.23
CA LYS A 54 -10.95 15.82 -21.41
C LYS A 54 -10.21 14.72 -22.20
N VAL A 55 -10.39 13.45 -21.84
CA VAL A 55 -9.81 12.31 -22.59
C VAL A 55 -10.25 12.35 -24.05
N LYS A 56 -11.52 12.62 -24.33
CA LYS A 56 -12.04 12.75 -25.69
C LYS A 56 -11.38 13.89 -26.47
N ALA A 57 -11.32 15.07 -25.86
CA ALA A 57 -10.70 16.26 -26.47
C ALA A 57 -9.23 16.02 -26.81
N GLU A 58 -8.46 15.44 -25.87
CA GLU A 58 -7.05 15.11 -26.07
C GLU A 58 -6.86 14.06 -27.17
N ALA A 59 -7.71 13.01 -27.22
CA ALA A 59 -7.63 11.95 -28.21
C ALA A 59 -7.90 12.46 -29.63
N LEU A 60 -8.84 13.39 -29.79
CA LEU A 60 -9.20 13.98 -31.08
C LEU A 60 -8.25 15.12 -31.50
N GLY A 61 -7.63 15.83 -30.53
CA GLY A 61 -6.70 16.94 -30.78
C GLY A 61 -5.28 16.51 -31.12
N ARG A 62 -4.88 15.29 -30.78
CA ARG A 62 -3.53 14.78 -31.07
C ARG A 62 -3.48 14.20 -32.48
N ASN A 63 -2.66 14.78 -33.35
CA ASN A 63 -2.28 14.15 -34.60
C ASN A 63 -1.62 12.80 -34.32
N VAL A 64 -2.24 11.71 -34.77
CA VAL A 64 -1.69 10.36 -34.60
C VAL A 64 -0.38 10.30 -35.37
N ILE A 65 0.73 10.28 -34.63
CA ILE A 65 2.03 9.96 -35.23
C ILE A 65 1.89 8.53 -35.78
N THR A 66 2.09 8.35 -37.06
CA THR A 66 1.86 7.12 -37.83
C THR A 66 2.56 5.85 -37.30
N SER A 67 3.42 5.99 -36.28
CA SER A 67 4.20 4.92 -35.65
C SER A 67 3.63 4.35 -34.36
N ILE A 68 2.54 4.95 -33.79
CA ILE A 68 1.95 4.49 -32.52
C ILE A 68 0.58 3.89 -32.79
N GLU A 69 0.32 2.69 -32.26
CA GLU A 69 -1.01 2.08 -32.34
C GLU A 69 -2.05 2.93 -31.61
N PRO A 70 -3.25 3.14 -32.19
CA PRO A 70 -4.32 3.95 -31.60
C PRO A 70 -4.68 3.56 -30.16
N GLY A 71 -4.68 2.27 -29.85
CA GLY A 71 -4.93 1.76 -28.51
C GLY A 71 -3.85 2.19 -27.49
N GLN A 72 -2.59 2.24 -27.89
CA GLN A 72 -1.50 2.67 -27.02
C GLN A 72 -1.56 4.18 -26.73
N LEU A 73 -1.93 4.98 -27.74
CA LEU A 73 -2.13 6.41 -27.54
C LEU A 73 -3.28 6.69 -26.57
N MET A 74 -4.39 5.97 -26.68
CA MET A 74 -5.53 6.12 -25.75
C MET A 74 -5.14 5.73 -24.32
N VAL A 75 -4.40 4.63 -24.13
CA VAL A 75 -3.88 4.23 -22.80
C VAL A 75 -3.02 5.36 -22.21
N LYS A 76 -2.14 5.94 -23.00
CA LYS A 76 -1.29 7.07 -22.58
C LYS A 76 -2.12 8.28 -22.14
N ILE A 77 -3.12 8.68 -22.95
CA ILE A 77 -3.99 9.82 -22.64
C ILE A 77 -4.78 9.56 -21.34
N VAL A 78 -5.37 8.38 -21.19
CA VAL A 78 -6.10 8.02 -19.96
C VAL A 78 -5.16 8.01 -18.76
N HIS A 79 -3.94 7.51 -18.89
CA HIS A 79 -2.93 7.54 -17.84
C HIS A 79 -2.58 8.98 -17.42
N GLU A 80 -2.30 9.85 -18.38
CA GLU A 80 -1.97 11.26 -18.11
C GLU A 80 -3.13 11.98 -17.39
N GLU A 81 -4.38 11.77 -17.85
CA GLU A 81 -5.55 12.40 -17.25
C GLU A 81 -5.88 11.81 -15.86
N LEU A 82 -5.70 10.49 -15.63
CA LEU A 82 -5.81 9.90 -14.29
C LEU A 82 -4.76 10.48 -13.33
N THR A 83 -3.52 10.61 -13.79
CA THR A 83 -2.44 11.21 -13.00
C THR A 83 -2.76 12.65 -12.62
N LYS A 84 -3.25 13.46 -13.56
CA LYS A 84 -3.71 14.85 -13.30
C LYS A 84 -4.87 14.88 -12.30
N LEU A 85 -5.86 14.02 -12.47
CA LEU A 85 -7.03 13.94 -11.58
C LEU A 85 -6.61 13.64 -10.14
N MET A 86 -5.57 12.82 -9.95
CA MET A 86 -5.03 12.45 -8.63
C MET A 86 -4.01 13.46 -8.06
N GLY A 87 -3.65 14.52 -8.81
CA GLY A 87 -2.81 15.60 -8.30
C GLY A 87 -1.46 15.77 -8.96
N SER A 88 -1.20 15.06 -10.08
CA SER A 88 0.01 15.14 -10.93
C SER A 88 1.29 14.63 -10.24
N GLU A 89 1.62 15.16 -9.07
CA GLU A 89 2.87 14.88 -8.35
C GLU A 89 2.62 14.38 -6.93
N SER A 90 3.58 13.63 -6.39
CA SER A 90 3.61 13.25 -4.99
C SER A 90 3.97 14.44 -4.12
N VAL A 91 3.22 14.66 -3.05
CA VAL A 91 3.46 15.76 -2.10
C VAL A 91 3.88 15.18 -0.77
N ASP A 92 5.08 15.53 -0.33
CA ASP A 92 5.63 15.05 0.93
C ASP A 92 4.99 15.72 2.15
N ILE A 93 5.14 15.07 3.32
CA ILE A 93 4.70 15.63 4.60
C ILE A 93 5.65 16.74 5.05
N ASN A 94 5.07 17.82 5.59
CA ASN A 94 5.84 18.93 6.16
C ASN A 94 6.19 18.65 7.63
N VAL A 95 7.41 18.19 7.88
CA VAL A 95 7.95 17.96 9.22
C VAL A 95 9.13 18.91 9.52
N LYS A 96 9.03 20.16 9.02
CA LYS A 96 10.00 21.21 9.31
C LYS A 96 9.62 21.93 10.60
N GLY A 97 10.39 21.74 11.66
CA GLY A 97 10.14 22.32 12.99
C GLY A 97 10.96 21.63 14.06
N GLN A 98 11.00 22.22 15.28
CA GLN A 98 11.68 21.64 16.44
C GLN A 98 10.86 21.87 17.73
N PRO A 99 9.90 20.97 18.03
CA PRO A 99 9.41 19.88 17.19
C PRO A 99 8.45 20.37 16.10
N ALA A 100 8.38 19.63 14.99
CA ALA A 100 7.27 19.76 14.04
C ALA A 100 6.03 19.07 14.64
N VAL A 101 4.89 19.72 14.58
CA VAL A 101 3.60 19.19 15.07
C VAL A 101 2.77 18.71 13.89
N VAL A 102 2.34 17.45 13.94
CA VAL A 102 1.45 16.83 12.97
C VAL A 102 0.11 16.52 13.65
N LEU A 103 -0.96 17.15 13.21
CA LEU A 103 -2.30 16.92 13.73
C LEU A 103 -3.05 15.92 12.87
N ILE A 104 -3.62 14.88 13.50
CA ILE A 104 -4.37 13.82 12.81
C ILE A 104 -5.86 14.00 13.08
N ALA A 105 -6.66 14.19 12.03
CA ALA A 105 -8.09 14.40 12.10
C ALA A 105 -8.87 13.34 11.28
N GLY A 106 -10.13 13.11 11.61
CA GLY A 106 -11.01 12.18 10.88
C GLY A 106 -12.06 11.53 11.77
N LEU A 107 -13.01 10.78 11.17
CA LEU A 107 -14.08 10.09 11.89
C LEU A 107 -13.57 8.88 12.69
N GLN A 108 -14.41 8.39 13.60
CA GLN A 108 -14.17 7.13 14.31
C GLN A 108 -14.10 5.96 13.31
N GLY A 109 -13.16 5.05 13.52
CA GLY A 109 -12.98 3.89 12.64
C GLY A 109 -12.24 4.19 11.33
N SER A 110 -11.90 5.44 11.04
CA SER A 110 -11.11 5.78 9.84
C SER A 110 -9.63 5.34 9.90
N GLY A 111 -9.17 4.84 11.04
CA GLY A 111 -7.80 4.33 11.21
C GLY A 111 -6.77 5.36 11.69
N LYS A 112 -7.18 6.48 12.28
CA LYS A 112 -6.29 7.55 12.78
C LYS A 112 -5.18 7.03 13.69
N THR A 113 -5.54 6.34 14.76
CA THR A 113 -4.59 5.81 15.76
C THR A 113 -3.57 4.85 15.14
N THR A 114 -4.03 3.95 14.27
CA THR A 114 -3.14 3.04 13.54
C THR A 114 -2.25 3.81 12.56
N PHE A 115 -2.79 4.80 11.86
CA PHE A 115 -2.04 5.65 10.95
C PHE A 115 -1.00 6.47 11.71
N SER A 116 -1.34 7.07 12.87
CA SER A 116 -0.41 7.83 13.72
C SER A 116 0.82 6.99 14.08
N ALA A 117 0.62 5.71 14.48
CA ALA A 117 1.71 4.80 14.77
C ALA A 117 2.52 4.41 13.51
N LYS A 118 1.86 4.14 12.38
CA LYS A 118 2.55 3.85 11.11
C LYS A 118 3.37 5.02 10.60
N LEU A 119 2.84 6.24 10.71
CA LEU A 119 3.56 7.46 10.36
C LEU A 119 4.78 7.66 11.26
N ALA A 120 4.61 7.45 12.57
CA ALA A 120 5.71 7.51 13.53
C ALA A 120 6.81 6.49 13.19
N ASN A 121 6.44 5.26 12.86
CA ASN A 121 7.36 4.22 12.42
C ASN A 121 8.11 4.60 11.14
N LEU A 122 7.41 5.11 10.13
CA LEU A 122 7.99 5.57 8.87
C LEU A 122 9.00 6.71 9.10
N LEU A 123 8.62 7.72 9.89
CA LEU A 123 9.49 8.87 10.19
C LEU A 123 10.74 8.45 10.99
N LYS A 124 10.58 7.52 11.95
CA LYS A 124 11.69 6.98 12.73
C LYS A 124 12.63 6.14 11.87
N THR A 125 12.11 5.16 11.15
CA THR A 125 12.93 4.15 10.45
C THR A 125 13.49 4.63 9.13
N LYS A 126 12.69 5.34 8.33
CA LYS A 126 13.11 5.80 6.99
C LYS A 126 13.69 7.20 6.97
N ARG A 127 13.36 8.06 7.96
CA ARG A 127 13.81 9.47 7.99
C ARG A 127 14.67 9.81 9.19
N GLY A 128 14.98 8.86 10.07
CA GLY A 128 15.82 9.05 11.24
C GLY A 128 15.29 10.10 12.23
N ARG A 129 13.96 10.32 12.27
CA ARG A 129 13.36 11.31 13.15
C ARG A 129 13.13 10.74 14.55
N GLN A 130 13.30 11.58 15.57
CA GLN A 130 12.85 11.30 16.92
C GLN A 130 11.40 11.76 17.05
N VAL A 131 10.48 10.80 17.22
CA VAL A 131 9.04 11.02 17.20
C VAL A 131 8.43 10.77 18.56
N MET A 132 7.43 11.55 18.94
CA MET A 132 6.53 11.33 20.07
C MET A 132 5.11 11.28 19.58
N LEU A 133 4.33 10.30 20.06
CA LEU A 133 2.89 10.21 19.86
C LEU A 133 2.17 10.88 21.04
N VAL A 134 1.04 11.53 20.78
CA VAL A 134 0.20 12.16 21.82
C VAL A 134 -1.19 11.59 21.75
N ALA A 135 -1.68 11.05 22.87
CA ALA A 135 -3.03 10.49 22.99
C ALA A 135 -4.05 11.62 23.26
N GLY A 136 -4.58 12.21 22.18
CA GLY A 136 -5.60 13.26 22.25
C GLY A 136 -7.05 12.73 22.27
N ASP A 137 -7.29 11.44 22.09
CA ASP A 137 -8.62 10.83 22.26
C ASP A 137 -8.89 10.54 23.75
N VAL A 138 -9.22 11.61 24.47
CA VAL A 138 -9.44 11.56 25.92
C VAL A 138 -10.79 10.93 26.32
N TYR A 139 -11.67 10.70 25.38
CA TYR A 139 -13.02 10.18 25.64
C TYR A 139 -13.06 8.65 25.64
N ARG A 140 -12.02 7.99 25.08
CA ARG A 140 -11.97 6.54 24.94
C ARG A 140 -10.70 5.96 25.55
N PRO A 141 -10.75 5.43 26.79
CA PRO A 141 -9.56 4.80 27.42
C PRO A 141 -8.93 3.70 26.57
N ALA A 142 -9.75 2.94 25.83
CA ALA A 142 -9.26 1.92 24.92
C ALA A 142 -8.40 2.49 23.76
N ALA A 143 -8.69 3.70 23.28
CA ALA A 143 -7.88 4.34 22.23
C ALA A 143 -6.50 4.76 22.77
N ILE A 144 -6.45 5.27 24.00
CA ILE A 144 -5.18 5.60 24.70
C ILE A 144 -4.33 4.35 24.84
N SER A 145 -4.91 3.26 25.39
CA SER A 145 -4.22 1.98 25.56
C SER A 145 -3.76 1.39 24.22
N GLN A 146 -4.57 1.53 23.18
CA GLN A 146 -4.21 1.11 21.82
C GLN A 146 -2.98 1.88 21.31
N LEU A 147 -2.97 3.20 21.44
CA LEU A 147 -1.84 4.03 21.00
C LEU A 147 -0.57 3.70 21.77
N GLN A 148 -0.67 3.46 23.10
CA GLN A 148 0.45 3.02 23.94
C GLN A 148 1.01 1.67 23.50
N THR A 149 0.14 0.71 23.21
CA THR A 149 0.54 -0.61 22.70
C THR A 149 1.27 -0.50 21.37
N LEU A 150 0.72 0.27 20.43
CA LEU A 150 1.36 0.50 19.13
C LEU A 150 2.68 1.26 19.25
N GLY A 151 2.73 2.29 20.10
CA GLY A 151 3.96 3.02 20.40
C GLY A 151 5.05 2.11 20.97
N GLY A 152 4.68 1.21 21.90
CA GLY A 152 5.60 0.20 22.47
C GLY A 152 6.13 -0.77 21.41
N GLN A 153 5.29 -1.24 20.49
CA GLN A 153 5.70 -2.14 19.41
C GLN A 153 6.76 -1.53 18.46
N ILE A 154 6.68 -0.22 18.21
CA ILE A 154 7.61 0.50 17.33
C ILE A 154 8.72 1.22 18.10
N GLY A 155 8.71 1.15 19.44
CA GLY A 155 9.68 1.83 20.30
C GLY A 155 9.62 3.36 20.18
N VAL A 156 8.41 3.94 20.12
CA VAL A 156 8.14 5.39 20.09
C VAL A 156 7.41 5.78 21.37
N PRO A 157 7.86 6.80 22.10
CA PRO A 157 7.20 7.27 23.33
C PRO A 157 5.80 7.81 23.02
N VAL A 158 4.86 7.52 23.91
CA VAL A 158 3.49 8.01 23.87
C VAL A 158 3.25 8.90 25.07
N TYR A 159 2.88 10.15 24.83
CA TYR A 159 2.50 11.10 25.86
C TYR A 159 1.03 10.96 26.22
N THR A 160 0.74 10.83 27.49
CA THR A 160 -0.62 10.72 28.04
C THR A 160 -0.72 11.48 29.35
N GLU A 161 -1.88 12.05 29.67
CA GLU A 161 -2.18 12.65 30.97
C GLU A 161 -3.42 11.99 31.57
N GLU A 162 -3.25 11.31 32.70
CA GLU A 162 -4.37 10.70 33.42
C GLU A 162 -5.28 11.79 34.03
N GLY A 163 -6.59 11.64 33.83
CA GLY A 163 -7.61 12.53 34.38
C GLY A 163 -7.83 13.83 33.62
N SER A 164 -6.94 14.22 32.70
CA SER A 164 -7.15 15.40 31.85
C SER A 164 -8.17 15.09 30.75
N LYS A 165 -9.13 16.00 30.53
CA LYS A 165 -10.13 15.92 29.48
C LYS A 165 -9.95 17.01 28.41
N ASN A 166 -8.89 17.79 28.49
CA ASN A 166 -8.61 18.87 27.54
C ASN A 166 -7.49 18.45 26.56
N PRO A 167 -7.81 18.02 25.34
CA PRO A 167 -6.82 17.58 24.38
C PRO A 167 -5.84 18.68 23.95
N VAL A 168 -6.25 19.95 24.02
CA VAL A 168 -5.38 21.10 23.69
C VAL A 168 -4.27 21.23 24.71
N GLU A 169 -4.59 21.19 26.01
CA GLU A 169 -3.58 21.29 27.07
C GLU A 169 -2.64 20.08 27.07
N ILE A 170 -3.18 18.86 26.90
CA ILE A 170 -2.37 17.65 26.76
C ILE A 170 -1.34 17.79 25.62
N ALA A 171 -1.79 18.28 24.46
CA ALA A 171 -0.91 18.47 23.32
C ALA A 171 0.15 19.57 23.56
N LYS A 172 -0.21 20.67 24.22
CA LYS A 172 0.75 21.75 24.59
C LYS A 172 1.82 21.22 25.55
N HIS A 173 1.43 20.47 26.57
CA HIS A 173 2.36 19.87 27.52
C HIS A 173 3.28 18.85 26.83
N ALA A 174 2.72 18.00 25.96
CA ALA A 174 3.51 17.06 25.16
C ALA A 174 4.55 17.77 24.27
N ILE A 175 4.19 18.89 23.65
CA ILE A 175 5.10 19.69 22.82
C ILE A 175 6.21 20.31 23.69
N ALA A 176 5.88 20.79 24.90
CA ALA A 176 6.87 21.33 25.84
C ALA A 176 7.85 20.23 26.30
N GLU A 177 7.34 19.04 26.64
CA GLU A 177 8.16 17.88 26.98
C GLU A 177 9.05 17.42 25.82
N ALA A 178 8.49 17.37 24.61
CA ALA A 178 9.21 17.01 23.40
C ALA A 178 10.43 17.90 23.14
N LYS A 179 10.29 19.22 23.34
CA LYS A 179 11.41 20.19 23.27
C LYS A 179 12.52 19.85 24.25
N GLY A 180 12.15 19.54 25.50
CA GLY A 180 13.12 19.17 26.56
C GLY A 180 13.86 17.85 26.29
N LYS A 181 13.23 16.92 25.56
CA LYS A 181 13.78 15.56 25.24
C LYS A 181 14.45 15.47 23.88
N GLY A 182 14.57 16.57 23.13
CA GLY A 182 15.17 16.56 21.80
C GLY A 182 14.34 15.83 20.74
N VAL A 183 13.05 15.61 21.00
CA VAL A 183 12.09 15.08 20.03
C VAL A 183 11.85 16.12 18.95
N ASN A 184 11.91 15.69 17.68
CA ASN A 184 11.79 16.64 16.57
C ASN A 184 10.48 16.54 15.79
N VAL A 185 9.64 15.53 16.08
CA VAL A 185 8.29 15.42 15.53
C VAL A 185 7.31 14.95 16.61
N VAL A 186 6.21 15.67 16.76
CA VAL A 186 5.09 15.33 17.65
C VAL A 186 3.86 15.05 16.80
N ILE A 187 3.28 13.84 16.91
CA ILE A 187 2.06 13.44 16.21
C ILE A 187 0.92 13.40 17.21
N VAL A 188 -0.09 14.25 17.02
CA VAL A 188 -1.27 14.35 17.89
C VAL A 188 -2.41 13.52 17.29
N ASP A 189 -2.69 12.37 17.90
CA ASP A 189 -3.85 11.53 17.55
C ASP A 189 -5.10 12.09 18.24
N THR A 190 -6.14 12.46 17.49
CA THR A 190 -7.33 13.10 18.02
C THR A 190 -8.50 12.14 18.15
N ALA A 191 -9.46 12.50 18.97
CA ALA A 191 -10.75 11.82 19.03
C ALA A 191 -11.43 11.78 17.66
N GLY A 192 -12.28 10.79 17.44
CA GLY A 192 -13.18 10.71 16.30
C GLY A 192 -14.56 10.31 16.78
N ARG A 193 -15.58 10.92 16.21
CA ARG A 193 -16.97 10.52 16.42
C ARG A 193 -17.51 9.76 15.21
N LEU A 194 -18.66 9.12 15.36
CA LEU A 194 -19.26 8.30 14.29
C LEU A 194 -19.76 9.14 13.11
N ALA A 195 -20.10 10.40 13.36
CA ALA A 195 -20.54 11.34 12.35
C ALA A 195 -19.89 12.71 12.57
N VAL A 196 -19.96 13.56 11.57
CA VAL A 196 -19.54 14.96 11.67
C VAL A 196 -20.54 15.69 12.56
N ASP A 197 -20.08 16.20 13.71
CA ASP A 197 -20.87 17.06 14.60
C ASP A 197 -20.09 18.32 14.98
N GLU A 198 -20.81 19.35 15.41
CA GLU A 198 -20.24 20.68 15.71
C GLU A 198 -19.20 20.61 16.85
N GLU A 199 -19.46 19.83 17.91
CA GLU A 199 -18.59 19.74 19.07
C GLU A 199 -17.22 19.16 18.71
N MET A 200 -17.20 18.09 17.91
CA MET A 200 -15.94 17.50 17.39
C MET A 200 -15.22 18.48 16.48
N MET A 201 -15.96 19.17 15.60
CA MET A 201 -15.35 20.10 14.66
C MET A 201 -14.75 21.30 15.36
N ASP A 202 -15.41 21.78 16.44
CA ASP A 202 -14.90 22.86 17.29
C ASP A 202 -13.64 22.45 18.05
N GLU A 203 -13.60 21.21 18.58
CA GLU A 203 -12.42 20.66 19.26
C GLU A 203 -11.21 20.58 18.33
N ILE A 204 -11.41 20.03 17.12
CA ILE A 204 -10.32 19.92 16.14
C ILE A 204 -9.87 21.30 15.64
N ALA A 205 -10.80 22.22 15.43
CA ALA A 205 -10.49 23.60 15.06
C ALA A 205 -9.71 24.33 16.18
N ALA A 206 -10.08 24.10 17.44
CA ALA A 206 -9.34 24.62 18.59
C ALA A 206 -7.92 24.04 18.64
N LEU A 207 -7.76 22.73 18.49
CA LEU A 207 -6.45 22.09 18.40
C LEU A 207 -5.59 22.70 17.29
N LYS A 208 -6.14 22.85 16.06
CA LYS A 208 -5.40 23.45 14.94
C LYS A 208 -4.98 24.90 15.26
N ARG A 209 -5.89 25.71 15.79
CA ARG A 209 -5.63 27.13 16.11
C ARG A 209 -4.56 27.27 17.20
N GLU A 210 -4.67 26.48 18.27
CA GLU A 210 -3.79 26.59 19.45
C GLU A 210 -2.41 25.98 19.24
N LEU A 211 -2.31 24.88 18.47
CA LEU A 211 -1.04 24.18 18.25
C LEU A 211 -0.28 24.69 17.02
N GLN A 212 -0.98 25.35 16.09
CA GLN A 212 -0.41 25.80 14.80
C GLN A 212 0.45 24.71 14.13
N PRO A 213 -0.13 23.51 13.88
CA PRO A 213 0.63 22.38 13.37
C PRO A 213 1.28 22.71 12.02
N GLN A 214 2.47 22.18 11.78
CA GLN A 214 3.13 22.24 10.47
C GLN A 214 2.40 21.41 9.42
N GLU A 215 1.63 20.42 9.88
CA GLU A 215 0.86 19.55 9.02
C GLU A 215 -0.43 19.10 9.72
N THR A 216 -1.56 19.25 9.05
CA THR A 216 -2.86 18.69 9.47
C THR A 216 -3.25 17.63 8.44
N LEU A 217 -3.37 16.38 8.85
CA LEU A 217 -3.73 15.27 7.98
C LEU A 217 -5.13 14.77 8.29
N PHE A 218 -5.96 14.73 7.24
CA PHE A 218 -7.29 14.15 7.30
C PHE A 218 -7.23 12.67 6.92
N VAL A 219 -7.60 11.80 7.86
CA VAL A 219 -7.58 10.34 7.69
C VAL A 219 -8.98 9.84 7.41
N VAL A 220 -9.14 9.14 6.29
CA VAL A 220 -10.43 8.62 5.84
C VAL A 220 -10.30 7.19 5.35
N ASP A 221 -11.36 6.40 5.61
CA ASP A 221 -11.49 5.02 5.14
C ASP A 221 -11.91 5.01 3.67
N ALA A 222 -11.06 4.48 2.79
CA ALA A 222 -11.33 4.41 1.36
C ALA A 222 -12.55 3.52 1.01
N MET A 223 -12.92 2.60 1.90
CA MET A 223 -14.05 1.68 1.66
C MET A 223 -15.42 2.36 1.84
N THR A 224 -15.49 3.56 2.45
CA THR A 224 -16.78 4.25 2.69
C THR A 224 -17.32 4.98 1.47
N GLY A 225 -16.63 4.94 0.33
CA GLY A 225 -17.11 5.45 -0.96
C GLY A 225 -17.48 6.94 -0.91
N GLN A 226 -18.71 7.31 -1.30
CA GLN A 226 -19.15 8.70 -1.38
C GLN A 226 -19.21 9.40 0.00
N ASP A 227 -19.44 8.66 1.09
CA ASP A 227 -19.44 9.24 2.44
C ASP A 227 -18.06 9.77 2.84
N ALA A 228 -16.99 9.12 2.36
CA ALA A 228 -15.62 9.62 2.51
C ALA A 228 -15.45 11.02 1.89
N VAL A 229 -16.06 11.25 0.73
CA VAL A 229 -15.98 12.54 0.02
C VAL A 229 -16.74 13.63 0.77
N ASN A 230 -17.97 13.34 1.22
CA ASN A 230 -18.78 14.28 1.97
C ASN A 230 -18.11 14.69 3.29
N THR A 231 -17.54 13.71 3.98
CA THR A 231 -16.77 13.91 5.20
C THR A 231 -15.52 14.76 4.94
N ALA A 232 -14.76 14.43 3.90
CA ALA A 232 -13.56 15.19 3.53
C ALA A 232 -13.88 16.66 3.25
N LYS A 233 -15.00 16.92 2.56
CA LYS A 233 -15.47 18.28 2.29
C LYS A 233 -15.80 19.03 3.58
N ALA A 234 -16.60 18.44 4.48
CA ALA A 234 -16.98 19.06 5.74
C ALA A 234 -15.76 19.41 6.61
N PHE A 235 -14.79 18.50 6.71
CA PHE A 235 -13.53 18.75 7.43
C PHE A 235 -12.69 19.84 6.73
N ASN A 236 -12.58 19.82 5.40
CA ASN A 236 -11.83 20.83 4.67
C ASN A 236 -12.40 22.22 4.85
N ASP A 237 -13.73 22.37 4.77
CA ASP A 237 -14.43 23.64 4.94
C ASP A 237 -14.22 24.22 6.36
N ARG A 238 -14.07 23.36 7.39
CA ARG A 238 -13.93 23.78 8.80
C ARG A 238 -12.49 24.01 9.24
N ILE A 239 -11.58 23.10 8.86
CA ILE A 239 -10.20 23.11 9.37
C ILE A 239 -9.15 23.29 8.29
N ASP A 240 -9.50 23.35 7.00
CA ASP A 240 -8.56 23.57 5.90
C ASP A 240 -7.29 22.71 6.05
N PHE A 241 -7.45 21.38 6.10
CA PHE A 241 -6.32 20.46 6.30
C PHE A 241 -5.32 20.50 5.14
N ASP A 242 -4.08 20.03 5.37
CA ASP A 242 -2.97 20.13 4.41
C ASP A 242 -2.86 18.92 3.48
N GLY A 243 -3.40 17.78 3.88
CA GLY A 243 -3.34 16.55 3.10
C GLY A 243 -4.31 15.48 3.56
N VAL A 244 -4.57 14.54 2.66
CA VAL A 244 -5.46 13.40 2.86
C VAL A 244 -4.64 12.12 3.03
N VAL A 245 -5.11 11.26 3.91
CA VAL A 245 -4.61 9.89 4.10
C VAL A 245 -5.75 8.92 3.84
N LEU A 246 -5.55 8.03 2.88
CA LEU A 246 -6.49 6.95 2.58
C LEU A 246 -6.09 5.69 3.31
N THR A 247 -6.93 5.20 4.20
CA THR A 247 -6.72 3.93 4.90
C THR A 247 -7.52 2.81 4.26
N LYS A 248 -7.17 1.55 4.57
CA LYS A 248 -7.86 0.34 4.14
C LYS A 248 -7.97 0.21 2.61
N LEU A 249 -7.03 0.77 1.88
CA LEU A 249 -7.04 0.74 0.42
C LEU A 249 -6.82 -0.68 -0.13
N ASP A 250 -6.24 -1.58 0.66
CA ASP A 250 -6.12 -3.02 0.37
C ASP A 250 -7.47 -3.73 0.27
N GLY A 251 -8.48 -3.28 1.04
CA GLY A 251 -9.86 -3.76 0.96
C GLY A 251 -10.71 -3.06 -0.10
N ASP A 252 -10.29 -1.91 -0.62
CA ASP A 252 -11.03 -1.16 -1.63
C ASP A 252 -10.79 -1.72 -3.04
N THR A 253 -11.82 -2.41 -3.56
CA THR A 253 -11.80 -2.93 -4.93
C THR A 253 -12.33 -1.94 -5.95
N ARG A 254 -13.02 -0.88 -5.52
CA ARG A 254 -13.64 0.14 -6.38
C ARG A 254 -12.68 1.27 -6.72
N GLY A 255 -12.01 1.85 -5.72
CA GLY A 255 -10.97 2.87 -5.89
C GLY A 255 -11.43 4.28 -6.23
N GLY A 256 -12.74 4.52 -6.34
CA GLY A 256 -13.27 5.82 -6.73
C GLY A 256 -13.14 6.90 -5.67
N ALA A 257 -13.06 6.52 -4.40
CA ALA A 257 -12.89 7.47 -3.31
C ALA A 257 -11.64 8.34 -3.48
N ALA A 258 -10.50 7.74 -3.84
CA ALA A 258 -9.25 8.46 -4.07
C ALA A 258 -9.38 9.54 -5.14
N LEU A 259 -10.00 9.19 -6.27
CA LEU A 259 -10.22 10.11 -7.40
C LEU A 259 -11.16 11.25 -7.01
N THR A 260 -12.25 10.92 -6.32
CA THR A 260 -13.31 11.88 -5.99
C THR A 260 -12.90 12.83 -4.85
N ILE A 261 -12.24 12.33 -3.80
CA ILE A 261 -11.78 13.15 -2.67
C ILE A 261 -10.80 14.20 -3.15
N ARG A 262 -9.76 13.81 -3.88
CA ARG A 262 -8.73 14.73 -4.37
C ARG A 262 -9.34 15.86 -5.23
N TYR A 263 -10.26 15.50 -6.12
CA TYR A 263 -10.98 16.48 -6.96
C TYR A 263 -11.84 17.43 -6.13
N THR A 264 -12.56 16.90 -5.14
CA THR A 264 -13.54 17.68 -4.35
C THR A 264 -12.87 18.66 -3.39
N VAL A 265 -11.86 18.22 -2.64
CA VAL A 265 -11.23 19.07 -1.61
C VAL A 265 -9.99 19.82 -2.11
N GLN A 266 -9.50 19.53 -3.31
CA GLN A 266 -8.30 20.14 -3.91
C GLN A 266 -7.02 20.04 -3.04
N LYS A 267 -7.00 19.09 -2.08
CA LYS A 267 -5.86 18.83 -1.21
C LYS A 267 -5.12 17.56 -1.67
N PRO A 268 -3.79 17.51 -1.56
CA PRO A 268 -3.04 16.34 -1.99
C PRO A 268 -3.36 15.11 -1.13
N ILE A 269 -3.43 13.95 -1.75
CA ILE A 269 -3.32 12.69 -1.03
C ILE A 269 -1.83 12.47 -0.76
N LYS A 270 -1.44 12.29 0.51
CA LYS A 270 -0.04 12.14 0.91
C LYS A 270 0.34 10.70 1.22
N PHE A 271 -0.56 9.95 1.84
CA PHE A 271 -0.31 8.57 2.25
C PHE A 271 -1.47 7.65 1.95
N VAL A 272 -1.15 6.36 1.78
CA VAL A 272 -2.12 5.27 1.64
C VAL A 272 -1.75 4.12 2.57
N GLY A 273 -2.72 3.66 3.35
CA GLY A 273 -2.62 2.45 4.15
C GLY A 273 -2.98 1.23 3.30
N VAL A 274 -2.04 0.30 3.19
CA VAL A 274 -2.12 -0.87 2.28
C VAL A 274 -2.09 -2.20 3.04
N GLY A 275 -2.56 -2.22 4.27
CA GLY A 275 -2.63 -3.41 5.11
C GLY A 275 -2.51 -3.09 6.60
N GLU A 276 -2.53 -4.10 7.46
CA GLU A 276 -2.55 -3.93 8.92
C GLU A 276 -1.17 -3.75 9.56
N LYS A 277 -0.10 -4.24 8.96
CA LYS A 277 1.26 -4.18 9.51
C LYS A 277 1.74 -2.74 9.70
N MET A 278 2.64 -2.52 10.65
CA MET A 278 3.18 -1.19 10.96
C MET A 278 4.02 -0.57 9.83
N ASP A 279 4.54 -1.35 8.93
CA ASP A 279 5.26 -0.96 7.73
C ASP A 279 4.36 -0.80 6.49
N ALA A 280 3.07 -1.18 6.58
CA ALA A 280 2.10 -1.08 5.49
C ALA A 280 1.53 0.34 5.35
N LEU A 281 2.40 1.31 5.12
CA LEU A 281 2.10 2.70 4.82
C LEU A 281 2.98 3.14 3.65
N ASP A 282 2.34 3.50 2.53
CA ASP A 282 3.02 3.99 1.34
C ASP A 282 2.78 5.50 1.15
N VAL A 283 3.76 6.19 0.60
CA VAL A 283 3.58 7.55 0.07
C VAL A 283 2.71 7.45 -1.18
N PHE A 284 1.80 8.40 -1.34
CA PHE A 284 0.92 8.42 -2.52
C PHE A 284 1.65 8.97 -3.74
N HIS A 285 1.71 8.18 -4.81
CA HIS A 285 2.26 8.54 -6.09
C HIS A 285 1.18 8.49 -7.17
N PRO A 286 0.68 9.63 -7.67
CA PRO A 286 -0.40 9.66 -8.66
C PRO A 286 -0.15 8.83 -9.91
N ASP A 287 1.06 8.89 -10.47
CA ASP A 287 1.49 8.13 -11.64
C ASP A 287 1.47 6.61 -11.43
N ARG A 288 1.96 6.15 -10.26
CA ARG A 288 1.93 4.72 -9.89
C ARG A 288 0.50 4.21 -9.69
N MET A 289 -0.37 5.05 -9.11
CA MET A 289 -1.80 4.71 -8.94
C MET A 289 -2.51 4.65 -10.30
N ALA A 290 -2.21 5.56 -11.23
CA ALA A 290 -2.71 5.49 -12.60
C ALA A 290 -2.26 4.20 -13.30
N ASN A 291 -0.99 3.80 -13.14
CA ASN A 291 -0.49 2.52 -13.65
C ASN A 291 -1.25 1.32 -13.08
N ARG A 292 -1.52 1.30 -11.77
CA ARG A 292 -2.30 0.22 -11.11
C ARG A 292 -3.73 0.16 -11.64
N ILE A 293 -4.40 1.32 -11.80
CA ILE A 293 -5.75 1.42 -12.35
C ILE A 293 -5.80 0.91 -13.80
N LEU A 294 -4.75 1.12 -14.58
CA LEU A 294 -4.66 0.65 -15.97
C LEU A 294 -4.17 -0.79 -16.12
N GLY A 295 -3.95 -1.52 -15.03
CA GLY A 295 -3.44 -2.89 -15.06
C GLY A 295 -1.99 -2.99 -15.55
N MET A 296 -1.25 -1.88 -15.53
CA MET A 296 0.16 -1.82 -15.94
C MET A 296 1.13 -2.23 -14.83
N GLY A 297 0.61 -2.54 -13.64
CA GLY A 297 1.40 -2.87 -12.46
C GLY A 297 2.10 -1.67 -11.83
N ASP A 298 2.92 -1.94 -10.83
CA ASP A 298 3.72 -0.92 -10.12
C ASP A 298 5.11 -1.48 -9.80
N VAL A 299 5.90 -1.63 -10.84
CA VAL A 299 7.25 -2.22 -10.75
C VAL A 299 8.16 -1.38 -9.87
N VAL A 300 7.99 -0.05 -9.86
CA VAL A 300 8.84 0.85 -9.05
C VAL A 300 8.62 0.60 -7.56
N SER A 301 7.37 0.57 -7.10
CA SER A 301 7.06 0.23 -5.70
C SER A 301 7.51 -1.18 -5.32
N LEU A 302 7.42 -2.15 -6.24
CA LEU A 302 7.91 -3.51 -6.01
C LEU A 302 9.43 -3.52 -5.80
N VAL A 303 10.18 -2.81 -6.64
CA VAL A 303 11.65 -2.70 -6.52
C VAL A 303 12.03 -1.97 -5.23
N GLU A 304 11.39 -0.84 -4.90
CA GLU A 304 11.63 -0.09 -3.65
C GLU A 304 11.38 -0.96 -2.40
N ARG A 305 10.31 -1.76 -2.40
CA ARG A 305 10.04 -2.71 -1.30
C ARG A 305 11.07 -3.83 -1.25
N ALA A 306 11.48 -4.35 -2.40
CA ALA A 306 12.55 -5.32 -2.46
C ALA A 306 13.86 -4.75 -1.90
N GLU A 307 14.30 -3.58 -2.36
CA GLU A 307 15.52 -2.93 -1.89
C GLU A 307 15.49 -2.63 -0.39
N ALA A 308 14.35 -2.20 0.14
CA ALA A 308 14.19 -1.90 1.58
C ALA A 308 14.32 -3.15 2.48
N GLN A 309 14.06 -4.36 1.95
CA GLN A 309 14.10 -5.62 2.68
C GLN A 309 15.33 -6.48 2.35
N PHE A 310 16.05 -6.16 1.27
CA PHE A 310 17.25 -6.90 0.86
C PHE A 310 18.47 -6.40 1.62
N ASP A 311 19.01 -7.26 2.48
CA ASP A 311 20.37 -7.12 2.99
C ASP A 311 21.35 -7.63 1.91
N GLU A 312 22.15 -6.71 1.37
CA GLU A 312 23.13 -7.03 0.32
C GLU A 312 24.13 -8.10 0.79
N GLN A 313 24.46 -8.14 2.09
CA GLN A 313 25.34 -9.14 2.66
C GLN A 313 24.68 -10.53 2.69
N GLU A 314 23.38 -10.59 3.05
CA GLU A 314 22.61 -11.85 3.01
C GLU A 314 22.44 -12.36 1.58
N ALA A 315 22.15 -11.47 0.62
CA ALA A 315 22.05 -11.82 -0.79
C ALA A 315 23.36 -12.38 -1.35
N ARG A 316 24.52 -11.78 -0.99
CA ARG A 316 25.85 -12.28 -1.36
C ARG A 316 26.16 -13.65 -0.73
N LYS A 317 25.80 -13.85 0.56
CA LYS A 317 25.95 -15.16 1.25
C LYS A 317 25.09 -16.23 0.58
N LEU A 318 23.84 -15.90 0.25
CA LEU A 318 22.92 -16.81 -0.41
C LEU A 318 23.40 -17.21 -1.81
N SER A 319 23.89 -16.24 -2.61
CA SER A 319 24.48 -16.49 -3.91
C SER A 319 25.69 -17.44 -3.82
N LYS A 320 26.53 -17.25 -2.80
CA LYS A 320 27.69 -18.12 -2.55
C LYS A 320 27.28 -19.56 -2.20
N LYS A 321 26.26 -19.71 -1.31
CA LYS A 321 25.71 -21.03 -0.96
C LYS A 321 25.06 -21.73 -2.17
N LEU A 322 24.38 -21.00 -3.04
CA LEU A 322 23.82 -21.54 -4.28
C LEU A 322 24.89 -22.06 -5.25
N MET A 323 25.99 -21.31 -5.41
CA MET A 323 27.14 -21.75 -6.24
C MET A 323 27.78 -22.99 -5.67
N GLN A 324 27.92 -23.09 -4.35
CA GLN A 324 28.50 -24.22 -3.63
C GLN A 324 27.55 -25.42 -3.48
N ASN A 325 26.32 -25.32 -3.95
CA ASN A 325 25.27 -26.34 -3.80
C ASN A 325 24.84 -26.62 -2.35
N GLU A 326 25.02 -25.63 -1.47
CA GLU A 326 24.73 -25.68 -0.03
C GLU A 326 23.37 -25.08 0.35
N TYR A 327 22.57 -24.65 -0.64
CA TYR A 327 21.22 -24.12 -0.44
C TYR A 327 20.31 -25.19 0.18
N ASN A 328 19.73 -24.89 1.33
CA ASN A 328 18.99 -25.81 2.17
C ASN A 328 17.59 -25.29 2.56
N PHE A 329 16.84 -26.03 3.38
CA PHE A 329 15.49 -25.64 3.79
C PHE A 329 15.46 -24.45 4.77
N GLU A 330 16.54 -24.19 5.54
CA GLU A 330 16.64 -23.01 6.39
C GLU A 330 16.78 -21.74 5.54
N ASP A 331 17.61 -21.80 4.49
CA ASP A 331 17.76 -20.70 3.52
C ASP A 331 16.44 -20.40 2.82
N PHE A 332 15.68 -21.47 2.47
CA PHE A 332 14.35 -21.33 1.87
C PHE A 332 13.35 -20.66 2.82
N LEU A 333 13.31 -21.04 4.10
CA LEU A 333 12.47 -20.37 5.12
C LEU A 333 12.85 -18.91 5.30
N GLY A 334 14.15 -18.60 5.30
CA GLY A 334 14.64 -17.22 5.32
C GLY A 334 14.09 -16.38 4.17
N GLN A 335 14.10 -16.92 2.95
CA GLN A 335 13.53 -16.26 1.77
C GLN A 335 12.01 -16.08 1.90
N VAL A 336 11.28 -17.11 2.35
CA VAL A 336 9.83 -16.99 2.59
C VAL A 336 9.53 -15.91 3.62
N ALA A 337 10.34 -15.82 4.69
CA ALA A 337 10.19 -14.78 5.70
C ALA A 337 10.46 -13.37 5.14
N GLN A 338 11.46 -13.22 4.26
CA GLN A 338 11.72 -11.95 3.57
C GLN A 338 10.56 -11.55 2.65
N ILE A 339 10.03 -12.49 1.85
CA ILE A 339 8.86 -12.23 1.00
C ILE A 339 7.65 -11.79 1.84
N LYS A 340 7.39 -12.46 2.95
CA LYS A 340 6.30 -12.09 3.87
C LYS A 340 6.48 -10.69 4.49
N LYS A 341 7.70 -10.22 4.65
CA LYS A 341 8.00 -8.85 5.10
C LYS A 341 7.73 -7.79 4.03
N MET A 342 7.80 -8.13 2.75
CA MET A 342 7.55 -7.18 1.66
C MET A 342 6.06 -6.79 1.51
N GLY A 343 5.15 -7.48 2.17
CA GLY A 343 3.70 -7.22 2.12
C GLY A 343 2.89 -8.50 1.88
N SER A 344 1.59 -8.35 1.52
CA SER A 344 0.78 -9.50 1.17
C SER A 344 1.19 -10.06 -0.21
N MET A 345 1.11 -11.38 -0.37
CA MET A 345 1.40 -12.02 -1.66
C MET A 345 0.49 -11.50 -2.78
N LYS A 346 -0.75 -11.18 -2.45
CA LYS A 346 -1.73 -10.62 -3.39
C LYS A 346 -1.27 -9.25 -3.91
N ASP A 347 -0.79 -8.38 -3.01
CA ASP A 347 -0.30 -7.06 -3.38
C ASP A 347 0.96 -7.12 -4.23
N LEU A 348 1.93 -7.98 -3.86
CA LEU A 348 3.17 -8.16 -4.61
C LEU A 348 2.92 -8.63 -6.04
N ILE A 349 2.00 -9.59 -6.21
CA ILE A 349 1.61 -10.09 -7.53
C ILE A 349 0.88 -9.02 -8.35
N GLY A 350 0.01 -8.22 -7.71
CA GLY A 350 -0.67 -7.09 -8.35
C GLY A 350 0.26 -5.97 -8.83
N MET A 351 1.50 -5.91 -8.31
CA MET A 351 2.52 -4.97 -8.79
C MET A 351 3.24 -5.44 -10.05
N ILE A 352 3.13 -6.73 -10.41
CA ILE A 352 3.79 -7.29 -11.60
C ILE A 352 2.85 -7.16 -12.81
N PRO A 353 3.26 -6.48 -13.89
CA PRO A 353 2.44 -6.30 -15.08
C PRO A 353 1.95 -7.64 -15.66
N GLY A 354 0.64 -7.79 -15.87
CA GLY A 354 0.02 -8.96 -16.50
C GLY A 354 -0.12 -10.21 -15.63
N MET A 355 0.37 -10.22 -14.39
CA MET A 355 0.18 -11.35 -13.46
C MET A 355 -1.24 -11.44 -12.92
N ASP A 356 -1.97 -10.32 -12.82
CA ASP A 356 -3.38 -10.29 -12.40
C ASP A 356 -4.27 -11.26 -13.22
N LYS A 357 -3.95 -11.44 -14.51
CA LYS A 357 -4.70 -12.32 -15.41
C LYS A 357 -4.45 -13.80 -15.14
N LEU A 358 -3.23 -14.14 -14.74
CA LEU A 358 -2.83 -15.53 -14.45
C LEU A 358 -3.35 -16.00 -13.10
N THR A 359 -3.65 -15.06 -12.19
CA THR A 359 -4.03 -15.36 -10.80
C THR A 359 -5.52 -15.21 -10.51
N LYS A 360 -6.33 -14.73 -11.46
CA LYS A 360 -7.80 -14.53 -11.30
C LYS A 360 -8.58 -15.74 -10.81
N ASN A 361 -8.06 -16.96 -11.04
CA ASN A 361 -8.71 -18.22 -10.65
C ASN A 361 -7.95 -18.96 -9.53
N VAL A 362 -6.94 -18.31 -8.90
CA VAL A 362 -6.13 -18.90 -7.83
C VAL A 362 -6.30 -18.04 -6.59
N GLU A 363 -6.89 -18.57 -5.54
CA GLU A 363 -6.87 -17.92 -4.22
C GLU A 363 -5.43 -17.90 -3.70
N ILE A 364 -4.75 -16.78 -3.94
CA ILE A 364 -3.42 -16.54 -3.38
C ILE A 364 -3.62 -15.93 -2.01
N SER A 365 -3.58 -16.77 -1.02
CA SER A 365 -3.65 -16.41 0.40
C SER A 365 -2.22 -16.25 0.94
N ASP A 366 -2.02 -15.34 1.89
CA ASP A 366 -0.79 -15.23 2.68
C ASP A 366 -0.50 -16.55 3.43
N ASP A 367 -1.50 -17.40 3.55
CA ASP A 367 -1.42 -18.74 4.13
C ASP A 367 -0.82 -19.79 3.18
N ALA A 368 -0.55 -19.45 1.92
CA ALA A 368 0.00 -20.40 0.93
C ALA A 368 1.31 -21.05 1.37
N PHE A 369 2.09 -20.38 2.20
CA PHE A 369 3.35 -20.92 2.76
C PHE A 369 3.18 -21.72 4.05
N LYS A 370 2.04 -21.61 4.77
CA LYS A 370 1.82 -22.36 6.03
C LYS A 370 2.02 -23.86 5.91
N PRO A 371 1.52 -24.55 4.85
CA PRO A 371 1.78 -25.97 4.65
C PRO A 371 3.27 -26.30 4.52
N ILE A 372 4.00 -25.47 3.81
CA ILE A 372 5.45 -25.65 3.58
C ILE A 372 6.22 -25.41 4.88
N GLU A 373 5.89 -24.35 5.62
CA GLU A 373 6.46 -24.05 6.93
C GLU A 373 6.22 -25.18 7.93
N ALA A 374 5.01 -25.78 7.94
CA ALA A 374 4.70 -26.92 8.78
C ALA A 374 5.54 -28.15 8.42
N MET A 375 5.70 -28.45 7.12
CA MET A 375 6.56 -29.55 6.65
C MET A 375 8.01 -29.35 7.06
N ILE A 376 8.59 -28.16 6.83
CA ILE A 376 9.97 -27.87 7.23
C ILE A 376 10.09 -27.81 8.77
N GLY A 377 9.07 -27.26 9.47
CA GLY A 377 9.00 -27.24 10.92
C GLY A 377 9.07 -28.62 11.55
N SER A 378 8.53 -29.64 10.87
CA SER A 378 8.54 -31.05 11.29
C SER A 378 9.85 -31.79 11.00
N MET A 379 10.79 -31.14 10.29
CA MET A 379 12.14 -31.67 10.06
C MET A 379 13.06 -31.36 11.25
N THR A 380 13.99 -32.25 11.53
CA THR A 380 15.08 -31.97 12.48
C THR A 380 16.03 -30.90 11.92
N PRO A 381 16.82 -30.19 12.76
CA PRO A 381 17.83 -29.23 12.27
C PRO A 381 18.78 -29.84 11.24
N TYR A 382 19.22 -31.08 11.45
CA TYR A 382 20.07 -31.80 10.51
C TYR A 382 19.40 -32.01 9.15
N GLU A 383 18.12 -32.42 9.14
CA GLU A 383 17.35 -32.65 7.90
C GLU A 383 17.10 -31.34 7.13
N ARG A 384 16.93 -30.22 7.84
CA ARG A 384 16.79 -28.90 7.21
C ARG A 384 18.06 -28.48 6.49
N GLN A 385 19.20 -28.74 7.08
CA GLN A 385 20.52 -28.39 6.52
C GLN A 385 20.99 -29.37 5.43
N HIS A 386 20.52 -30.63 5.47
CA HIS A 386 20.93 -31.69 4.55
C HIS A 386 19.74 -32.28 3.77
N PRO A 387 19.17 -31.58 2.79
CA PRO A 387 17.98 -32.04 2.05
C PRO A 387 18.11 -33.44 1.45
N GLY A 388 19.33 -33.83 1.08
CA GLY A 388 19.60 -35.15 0.48
C GLY A 388 19.48 -36.35 1.44
N CYS A 389 19.37 -36.12 2.76
CA CYS A 389 19.26 -37.20 3.75
C CYS A 389 17.83 -37.77 3.92
N LEU A 390 16.83 -37.22 3.23
CA LEU A 390 15.41 -37.56 3.41
C LEU A 390 15.07 -38.90 2.73
N ASN A 391 15.10 -39.98 3.50
CA ASN A 391 14.64 -41.32 3.09
C ASN A 391 13.13 -41.50 3.33
N GLY A 392 12.60 -42.68 2.92
CA GLY A 392 11.15 -42.98 3.04
C GLY A 392 10.59 -42.86 4.46
N SER A 393 11.30 -43.39 5.45
CA SER A 393 10.89 -43.34 6.86
C SER A 393 10.85 -41.91 7.42
N ARG A 394 11.86 -41.09 7.12
CA ARG A 394 11.89 -39.67 7.48
C ARG A 394 10.76 -38.87 6.85
N LYS A 395 10.49 -39.13 5.56
CA LYS A 395 9.36 -38.52 4.85
C LYS A 395 8.01 -38.86 5.48
N GLN A 396 7.80 -40.11 5.90
CA GLN A 396 6.58 -40.52 6.61
C GLN A 396 6.41 -39.76 7.93
N ARG A 397 7.48 -39.68 8.74
CA ARG A 397 7.48 -38.95 10.01
C ARG A 397 7.21 -37.47 9.81
N ILE A 398 7.85 -36.83 8.82
CA ILE A 398 7.66 -35.40 8.52
C ILE A 398 6.22 -35.12 8.06
N ALA A 399 5.68 -35.97 7.18
CA ALA A 399 4.31 -35.84 6.70
C ALA A 399 3.30 -35.95 7.86
N ALA A 400 3.45 -36.96 8.72
CA ALA A 400 2.62 -37.15 9.91
C ALA A 400 2.74 -35.96 10.87
N GLY A 401 3.97 -35.51 11.17
CA GLY A 401 4.21 -34.40 12.09
C GLY A 401 3.68 -33.05 11.60
N SER A 402 3.61 -32.84 10.28
CA SER A 402 3.09 -31.61 9.65
C SER A 402 1.58 -31.65 9.39
N GLY A 403 0.90 -32.77 9.64
CA GLY A 403 -0.51 -32.97 9.28
C GLY A 403 -0.74 -32.96 7.77
N ARG A 404 0.28 -33.34 6.96
CA ARG A 404 0.21 -33.36 5.49
C ARG A 404 0.42 -34.76 4.95
N THR A 405 0.02 -34.95 3.70
CA THR A 405 0.19 -36.23 3.02
C THR A 405 1.63 -36.40 2.51
N ILE A 406 2.07 -37.65 2.34
CA ILE A 406 3.37 -37.95 1.71
C ILE A 406 3.44 -37.40 0.28
N GLN A 407 2.30 -37.37 -0.42
CA GLN A 407 2.22 -36.83 -1.78
C GLN A 407 2.51 -35.34 -1.81
N GLU A 408 1.92 -34.55 -0.88
CA GLU A 408 2.19 -33.12 -0.74
C GLU A 408 3.66 -32.86 -0.40
N LEU A 409 4.22 -33.62 0.53
CA LEU A 409 5.64 -33.52 0.88
C LEU A 409 6.54 -33.84 -0.32
N ASN A 410 6.28 -34.90 -1.08
CA ASN A 410 7.08 -35.22 -2.27
C ASN A 410 6.95 -34.14 -3.36
N ARG A 411 5.76 -33.54 -3.53
CA ARG A 411 5.56 -32.41 -4.45
C ARG A 411 6.40 -31.22 -4.02
N PHE A 412 6.38 -30.87 -2.74
CA PHE A 412 7.20 -29.79 -2.20
C PHE A 412 8.70 -30.05 -2.40
N LEU A 413 9.19 -31.24 -2.07
CA LEU A 413 10.60 -31.60 -2.26
C LEU A 413 11.04 -31.51 -3.72
N LYS A 414 10.18 -31.92 -4.65
CA LYS A 414 10.45 -31.76 -6.10
C LYS A 414 10.52 -30.29 -6.49
N GLN A 415 9.56 -29.48 -6.04
CA GLN A 415 9.55 -28.03 -6.31
C GLN A 415 10.81 -27.34 -5.74
N PHE A 416 11.22 -27.71 -4.53
CA PHE A 416 12.44 -27.19 -3.91
C PHE A 416 13.70 -27.54 -4.76
N GLU A 417 13.81 -28.78 -5.22
CA GLU A 417 14.92 -29.20 -6.08
C GLU A 417 14.93 -28.45 -7.44
N ASP A 418 13.76 -28.27 -8.05
CA ASP A 418 13.64 -27.55 -9.31
C ASP A 418 13.98 -26.05 -9.14
N THR A 419 13.55 -25.44 -8.02
CA THR A 419 13.91 -24.07 -7.65
C THR A 419 15.42 -23.95 -7.45
N ARG A 420 16.03 -24.87 -6.73
CA ARG A 420 17.49 -24.90 -6.50
C ARG A 420 18.26 -24.97 -7.81
N LYS A 421 17.82 -25.82 -8.75
CA LYS A 421 18.44 -25.94 -10.08
C LYS A 421 18.29 -24.65 -10.89
N MET A 422 17.11 -24.04 -10.88
CA MET A 422 16.85 -22.78 -11.59
C MET A 422 17.72 -21.64 -11.04
N MET A 423 17.76 -21.46 -9.72
CA MET A 423 18.58 -20.44 -9.06
C MET A 423 20.08 -20.63 -9.37
N LYS A 424 20.57 -21.86 -9.39
CA LYS A 424 21.95 -22.18 -9.77
C LYS A 424 22.25 -21.79 -11.22
N MET A 425 21.30 -21.98 -12.14
CA MET A 425 21.46 -21.55 -13.54
C MET A 425 21.51 -20.03 -13.69
N VAL A 426 20.62 -19.32 -12.99
CA VAL A 426 20.57 -17.85 -12.98
C VAL A 426 21.86 -17.27 -12.39
N SER A 427 22.33 -17.83 -11.26
CA SER A 427 23.56 -17.39 -10.60
C SER A 427 24.81 -17.61 -11.48
N LYS A 428 24.88 -18.69 -12.25
CA LYS A 428 25.96 -18.94 -13.19
C LYS A 428 25.95 -18.01 -14.41
N ASN A 429 24.79 -17.53 -14.83
CA ASN A 429 24.61 -16.69 -16.03
C ASN A 429 24.60 -15.18 -15.70
N GLY A 430 25.11 -14.75 -14.55
CA GLY A 430 25.17 -13.33 -14.17
C GLY A 430 23.79 -12.64 -14.10
N GLY A 431 22.73 -13.35 -13.68
CA GLY A 431 21.38 -12.82 -13.52
C GLY A 431 20.51 -12.82 -14.79
N ARG A 432 21.01 -13.30 -15.93
CA ARG A 432 20.22 -13.40 -17.16
C ARG A 432 19.49 -14.74 -17.25
N MET A 433 18.16 -14.71 -17.28
CA MET A 433 17.37 -15.90 -17.62
C MET A 433 17.65 -16.33 -19.06
N PRO A 434 17.88 -17.63 -19.32
CA PRO A 434 17.99 -18.11 -20.69
C PRO A 434 16.62 -17.97 -21.38
N MET A 435 16.49 -17.03 -22.32
CA MET A 435 15.34 -17.02 -23.24
C MET A 435 15.36 -18.32 -24.06
N ARG A 436 14.34 -19.15 -23.88
CA ARG A 436 14.10 -20.27 -24.78
C ARG A 436 13.86 -19.70 -26.18
N ARG A 437 14.84 -19.83 -27.05
CA ARG A 437 14.62 -19.67 -28.50
C ARG A 437 13.59 -20.72 -28.94
N ARG A 438 12.43 -20.26 -29.40
CA ARG A 438 11.52 -21.05 -30.24
C ARG A 438 12.05 -21.05 -31.66
#